data_4e74a660295451693a0bfaf533d0b4b6
#
_entry.id   4e74a660295451693a0bfaf533d0b4b6
#
_cell.length_a   1.000
_cell.length_b   1.000
_cell.length_c   1.000
_cell.angle_alpha   90.00
_cell.angle_beta   90.00
_cell.angle_gamma   90.00
#
_symmetry.space_group_name_H-M   'P 1'
#
loop_
_entity.id
_entity.type
_entity.pdbx_description
1 polymer ?
#
loop_
_entity_poly.entity_id
_entity_poly.type
_entity_poly.pdbx_seq_one_letter_code
_entity_poly.pdbx_strand_id
1 'polypeptide(L)'
;MAKIFSYALAAIILLGIGASWIIDKAQNSHDIPHLKSVPDFSMINQEGESFSQDNLQGKITILDFMFTSCMGPCPLMTTNMSKLHKVFSNEPEVQFVSITVDPEVDNQKKLKEYSNLVGGDDGRWHFLWSDIDSIKNLKRNGFMLFADNLPEGHAIKFVLIDHEGTIRKYYDGTDNSSQEILKRDVAQLVKGLRT
;
A
#
# COMPACT_ATOMS: atom_id res chain seq x y z
N MET A 1 4.41 -56.17 -21.66
CA MET A 1 4.45 -55.55 -20.30
C MET A 1 5.20 -54.21 -20.27
N ALA A 2 6.39 -54.07 -20.88
CA ALA A 2 7.16 -52.81 -20.88
C ALA A 2 6.43 -51.59 -21.48
N LYS A 3 5.68 -51.74 -22.58
CA LYS A 3 4.95 -50.61 -23.19
C LYS A 3 3.82 -50.07 -22.31
N ILE A 4 3.12 -50.93 -21.56
CA ILE A 4 2.04 -50.51 -20.64
C ILE A 4 2.62 -49.75 -19.48
N PHE A 5 3.78 -50.15 -18.95
CA PHE A 5 4.51 -49.42 -17.88
C PHE A 5 4.97 -48.04 -18.34
N SER A 6 5.44 -47.91 -19.59
CA SER A 6 5.87 -46.63 -20.17
C SER A 6 4.69 -45.68 -20.35
N TYR A 7 3.51 -46.15 -20.80
CA TYR A 7 2.32 -45.29 -20.90
C TYR A 7 1.78 -44.88 -19.53
N ALA A 8 1.80 -45.77 -18.54
CA ALA A 8 1.39 -45.43 -17.18
C ALA A 8 2.29 -44.35 -16.55
N LEU A 9 3.60 -44.49 -16.73
CA LEU A 9 4.57 -43.49 -16.23
C LEU A 9 4.38 -42.13 -16.93
N ALA A 10 4.19 -42.11 -18.26
CA ALA A 10 3.92 -40.87 -19.00
C ALA A 10 2.62 -40.19 -18.52
N ALA A 11 1.57 -40.96 -18.28
CA ALA A 11 0.30 -40.41 -17.76
C ALA A 11 0.45 -39.80 -16.36
N ILE A 12 1.22 -40.42 -15.46
CA ILE A 12 1.48 -39.89 -14.13
C ILE A 12 2.27 -38.56 -14.19
N ILE A 13 3.26 -38.48 -15.08
CA ILE A 13 4.05 -37.25 -15.28
C ILE A 13 3.16 -36.13 -15.81
N LEU A 14 2.31 -36.39 -16.80
CA LEU A 14 1.38 -35.40 -17.36
C LEU A 14 0.35 -34.93 -16.33
N LEU A 15 -0.17 -35.84 -15.51
CA LEU A 15 -1.07 -35.48 -14.41
C LEU A 15 -0.36 -34.62 -13.35
N GLY A 16 0.90 -34.94 -13.02
CA GLY A 16 1.71 -34.15 -12.11
C GLY A 16 1.97 -32.73 -12.62
N ILE A 17 2.32 -32.57 -13.89
CA ILE A 17 2.51 -31.25 -14.54
C ILE A 17 1.19 -30.49 -14.60
N GLY A 18 0.08 -31.14 -14.96
CA GLY A 18 -1.24 -30.52 -14.97
C GLY A 18 -1.69 -30.05 -13.59
N ALA A 19 -1.51 -30.87 -12.58
CA ALA A 19 -1.82 -30.52 -11.20
C ALA A 19 -0.96 -29.35 -10.69
N SER A 20 0.34 -29.37 -10.97
CA SER A 20 1.25 -28.29 -10.64
C SER A 20 0.85 -26.97 -11.29
N TRP A 21 0.47 -26.99 -12.57
CA TRP A 21 0.01 -25.80 -13.27
C TRP A 21 -1.32 -25.25 -12.73
N ILE A 22 -2.26 -26.15 -12.37
CA ILE A 22 -3.54 -25.75 -11.76
C ILE A 22 -3.32 -25.14 -10.37
N ILE A 23 -2.44 -25.73 -9.56
CA ILE A 23 -2.10 -25.22 -8.24
C ILE A 23 -1.42 -23.85 -8.35
N ASP A 24 -0.45 -23.70 -9.25
CA ASP A 24 0.23 -22.44 -9.51
C ASP A 24 -0.76 -21.34 -9.97
N LYS A 25 -1.67 -21.69 -10.90
CA LYS A 25 -2.71 -20.77 -11.36
C LYS A 25 -3.70 -20.40 -10.26
N ALA A 26 -4.10 -21.34 -9.41
CA ALA A 26 -5.02 -21.09 -8.29
C ALA A 26 -4.34 -20.23 -7.18
N GLN A 27 -3.06 -20.42 -6.93
CA GLN A 27 -2.28 -19.61 -5.98
C GLN A 27 -1.97 -18.20 -6.51
N ASN A 28 -1.83 -18.05 -7.83
CA ASN A 28 -1.53 -16.76 -8.49
C ASN A 28 -2.78 -15.98 -8.92
N SER A 29 -3.98 -16.56 -8.85
CA SER A 29 -5.25 -15.88 -9.13
C SER A 29 -5.92 -15.35 -7.86
N HIS A 30 -5.14 -14.73 -6.96
CA HIS A 30 -5.73 -13.98 -5.85
C HIS A 30 -6.34 -12.70 -6.42
N ASP A 31 -7.66 -12.69 -6.55
CA ASP A 31 -8.38 -11.51 -7.02
C ASP A 31 -8.31 -10.41 -5.95
N ILE A 32 -7.60 -9.33 -6.25
CA ILE A 32 -7.52 -8.16 -5.39
C ILE A 32 -8.77 -7.31 -5.66
N PRO A 33 -9.68 -7.15 -4.69
CA PRO A 33 -10.97 -6.51 -4.93
C PRO A 33 -10.81 -5.07 -5.42
N HIS A 34 -11.77 -4.57 -6.20
CA HIS A 34 -11.99 -3.16 -6.51
C HIS A 34 -13.03 -2.63 -5.54
N LEU A 35 -12.65 -1.74 -4.62
CA LEU A 35 -13.56 -1.26 -3.58
C LEU A 35 -14.20 0.07 -3.97
N LYS A 36 -13.39 1.13 -4.11
CA LYS A 36 -13.86 2.49 -4.34
C LYS A 36 -12.74 3.35 -4.91
N SER A 37 -13.05 4.26 -5.83
CA SER A 37 -12.08 5.27 -6.26
C SER A 37 -11.79 6.27 -5.13
N VAL A 38 -10.54 6.69 -5.01
CA VAL A 38 -10.16 7.78 -4.12
C VAL A 38 -10.85 9.06 -4.62
N PRO A 39 -11.58 9.79 -3.76
CA PRO A 39 -12.22 11.05 -4.18
C PRO A 39 -11.18 12.13 -4.42
N ASP A 40 -11.62 13.22 -5.06
CA ASP A 40 -10.79 14.40 -5.25
C ASP A 40 -10.32 14.97 -3.91
N PHE A 41 -9.04 15.26 -3.84
CA PHE A 41 -8.42 15.95 -2.71
C PHE A 41 -7.25 16.81 -3.20
N SER A 42 -6.88 17.80 -2.42
CA SER A 42 -5.68 18.61 -2.64
C SER A 42 -5.00 18.87 -1.30
N MET A 43 -3.73 18.52 -1.21
CA MET A 43 -2.89 18.66 -0.02
C MET A 43 -1.51 19.18 -0.43
N ILE A 44 -0.66 19.46 0.54
CA ILE A 44 0.72 19.90 0.31
C ILE A 44 1.65 18.82 0.83
N ASN A 45 2.66 18.44 0.04
CA ASN A 45 3.67 17.48 0.46
C ASN A 45 4.78 18.15 1.30
N GLN A 46 5.71 17.35 1.82
CA GLN A 46 6.83 17.83 2.64
C GLN A 46 7.79 18.78 1.89
N GLU A 47 7.74 18.84 0.56
CA GLU A 47 8.54 19.76 -0.27
C GLU A 47 7.80 21.09 -0.53
N GLY A 48 6.54 21.22 -0.11
CA GLY A 48 5.69 22.38 -0.37
C GLY A 48 4.98 22.33 -1.73
N GLU A 49 4.97 21.19 -2.37
CA GLU A 49 4.32 21.00 -3.66
C GLU A 49 2.87 20.49 -3.47
N SER A 50 2.00 20.85 -4.40
CA SER A 50 0.63 20.34 -4.42
C SER A 50 0.62 18.85 -4.74
N PHE A 51 -0.16 18.09 -3.98
CA PHE A 51 -0.41 16.67 -4.19
C PHE A 51 -1.91 16.39 -4.18
N SER A 52 -2.41 15.73 -5.20
CA SER A 52 -3.83 15.44 -5.38
C SER A 52 -4.05 13.98 -5.78
N GLN A 53 -5.32 13.59 -5.97
CA GLN A 53 -5.67 12.27 -6.53
C GLN A 53 -5.02 12.01 -7.91
N ASP A 54 -4.69 13.06 -8.68
CA ASP A 54 -4.02 12.91 -9.97
C ASP A 54 -2.60 12.34 -9.83
N ASN A 55 -1.94 12.60 -8.70
CA ASN A 55 -0.61 12.03 -8.41
C ASN A 55 -0.66 10.52 -8.10
N LEU A 56 -1.86 9.94 -7.92
CA LEU A 56 -2.05 8.51 -7.76
C LEU A 56 -2.12 7.78 -9.11
N GLN A 57 -2.42 8.51 -10.20
CA GLN A 57 -2.58 7.91 -11.53
C GLN A 57 -1.25 7.35 -12.05
N GLY A 58 -1.30 6.13 -12.59
CA GLY A 58 -0.13 5.41 -13.09
C GLY A 58 0.79 4.84 -11.99
N LYS A 59 0.40 4.96 -10.71
CA LYS A 59 1.18 4.48 -9.56
C LYS A 59 0.40 3.46 -8.73
N ILE A 60 1.11 2.48 -8.19
CA ILE A 60 0.61 1.64 -7.11
C ILE A 60 0.98 2.33 -5.79
N THR A 61 -0.01 2.72 -5.02
CA THR A 61 0.19 3.53 -3.82
C THR A 61 -0.11 2.74 -2.56
N ILE A 62 0.81 2.77 -1.59
CA ILE A 62 0.58 2.34 -0.22
C ILE A 62 0.40 3.60 0.62
N LEU A 63 -0.80 3.75 1.22
CA LEU A 63 -1.15 4.95 1.97
C LEU A 63 -1.43 4.61 3.44
N ASP A 64 -1.02 5.50 4.33
CA ASP A 64 -1.42 5.48 5.75
C ASP A 64 -1.78 6.88 6.28
N PHE A 65 -2.39 6.87 7.47
CA PHE A 65 -2.65 8.06 8.27
C PHE A 65 -1.80 7.96 9.54
N MET A 66 -1.01 8.99 9.82
CA MET A 66 -0.03 9.00 10.91
C MET A 66 0.08 10.37 11.57
N PHE A 67 0.84 10.49 12.63
CA PHE A 67 1.35 11.77 13.15
C PHE A 67 2.72 11.58 13.81
N THR A 68 3.57 12.59 13.68
CA THR A 68 5.01 12.44 14.01
C THR A 68 5.29 12.26 15.50
N SER A 69 4.41 12.75 16.38
CA SER A 69 4.55 12.70 17.85
C SER A 69 3.85 11.50 18.49
N CYS A 70 3.36 10.53 17.71
CA CYS A 70 2.67 9.34 18.22
C CYS A 70 3.60 8.47 19.07
N MET A 71 3.19 8.18 20.30
CA MET A 71 3.89 7.26 21.20
C MET A 71 3.27 5.84 21.21
N GLY A 72 2.26 5.61 20.39
CA GLY A 72 1.51 4.35 20.27
C GLY A 72 1.98 3.50 19.08
N PRO A 73 1.06 3.11 18.16
CA PRO A 73 1.37 2.17 17.06
C PRO A 73 2.15 2.79 15.89
N CYS A 74 2.17 4.14 15.73
CA CYS A 74 2.80 4.78 14.58
C CYS A 74 4.27 4.43 14.38
N PRO A 75 5.15 4.37 15.40
CA PRO A 75 6.54 4.00 15.20
C PRO A 75 6.72 2.61 14.56
N LEU A 76 5.86 1.64 14.92
CA LEU A 76 5.87 0.32 14.31
C LEU A 76 5.33 0.37 12.87
N MET A 77 4.24 1.10 12.64
CA MET A 77 3.69 1.31 11.30
C MET A 77 4.73 1.97 10.38
N THR A 78 5.35 3.06 10.83
CA THR A 78 6.39 3.75 10.05
C THR A 78 7.59 2.85 9.77
N THR A 79 8.01 2.04 10.75
CA THR A 79 9.07 1.03 10.55
C THR A 79 8.67 0.02 9.47
N ASN A 80 7.43 -0.44 9.47
CA ASN A 80 6.93 -1.38 8.48
C ASN A 80 6.78 -0.72 7.10
N MET A 81 6.32 0.54 7.02
CA MET A 81 6.27 1.31 5.78
C MET A 81 7.69 1.50 5.21
N SER A 82 8.68 1.84 6.05
CA SER A 82 10.08 1.97 5.65
C SER A 82 10.66 0.65 5.10
N LYS A 83 10.27 -0.50 5.68
CA LYS A 83 10.65 -1.82 5.14
C LYS A 83 10.03 -2.06 3.77
N LEU A 84 8.74 -1.76 3.60
CA LEU A 84 8.04 -1.86 2.30
C LEU A 84 8.69 -0.95 1.25
N HIS A 85 9.01 0.29 1.63
CA HIS A 85 9.70 1.25 0.78
C HIS A 85 11.05 0.72 0.25
N LYS A 86 11.83 0.05 1.12
CA LYS A 86 13.08 -0.62 0.73
C LYS A 86 12.84 -1.85 -0.16
N VAL A 87 11.82 -2.67 0.13
CA VAL A 87 11.48 -3.86 -0.68
C VAL A 87 11.16 -3.46 -2.11
N PHE A 88 10.44 -2.35 -2.31
CA PHE A 88 10.05 -1.86 -3.63
C PHE A 88 10.97 -0.76 -4.16
N SER A 89 12.24 -0.71 -3.72
CA SER A 89 13.20 0.32 -4.15
C SER A 89 13.47 0.32 -5.66
N ASN A 90 13.36 -0.82 -6.33
CA ASN A 90 13.55 -0.97 -7.77
C ASN A 90 12.26 -0.91 -8.59
N GLU A 91 11.14 -0.53 -7.96
CA GLU A 91 9.83 -0.47 -8.60
C GLU A 91 9.36 1.00 -8.66
N PRO A 92 9.71 1.73 -9.74
CA PRO A 92 9.39 3.16 -9.85
C PRO A 92 7.88 3.44 -9.93
N GLU A 93 7.08 2.43 -10.24
CA GLU A 93 5.62 2.51 -10.24
C GLU A 93 5.01 2.48 -8.83
N VAL A 94 5.80 2.07 -7.81
CA VAL A 94 5.33 2.00 -6.42
C VAL A 94 5.69 3.29 -5.69
N GLN A 95 4.69 3.94 -5.11
CA GLN A 95 4.85 5.11 -4.26
C GLN A 95 4.20 4.92 -2.89
N PHE A 96 4.58 5.78 -1.95
CA PHE A 96 4.12 5.75 -0.57
C PHE A 96 3.54 7.11 -0.20
N VAL A 97 2.45 7.12 0.56
CA VAL A 97 1.79 8.34 1.00
C VAL A 97 1.44 8.23 2.47
N SER A 98 1.93 9.16 3.27
CA SER A 98 1.58 9.28 4.69
C SER A 98 0.89 10.62 4.92
N ILE A 99 -0.37 10.60 5.37
CA ILE A 99 -1.16 11.80 5.63
C ILE A 99 -1.15 12.06 7.14
N THR A 100 -0.68 13.24 7.55
CA THR A 100 -0.76 13.58 8.98
C THR A 100 -2.20 13.75 9.43
N VAL A 101 -2.48 13.33 10.66
CA VAL A 101 -3.77 13.57 11.34
C VAL A 101 -3.65 14.58 12.49
N ASP A 102 -2.49 15.20 12.62
CA ASP A 102 -2.19 16.26 13.62
C ASP A 102 -1.57 17.49 12.94
N PRO A 103 -2.31 18.18 12.05
CA PRO A 103 -1.74 19.28 11.25
C PRO A 103 -1.37 20.53 12.05
N GLU A 104 -1.82 20.65 13.28
CA GLU A 104 -1.41 21.75 14.18
C GLU A 104 0.03 21.56 14.68
N VAL A 105 0.46 20.31 14.87
CA VAL A 105 1.80 19.94 15.34
C VAL A 105 2.71 19.61 14.16
N ASP A 106 2.20 18.89 13.17
CA ASP A 106 2.95 18.38 12.01
C ASP A 106 2.90 19.37 10.84
N ASN A 107 3.64 20.47 10.96
CA ASN A 107 3.79 21.39 9.85
C ASN A 107 4.73 20.82 8.77
N GLN A 108 4.80 21.49 7.61
CA GLN A 108 5.64 21.08 6.47
C GLN A 108 7.10 20.82 6.84
N LYS A 109 7.71 21.71 7.65
CA LYS A 109 9.10 21.56 8.10
C LYS A 109 9.28 20.27 8.91
N LYS A 110 8.37 20.00 9.83
CA LYS A 110 8.42 18.80 10.68
C LYS A 110 8.21 17.52 9.88
N LEU A 111 7.31 17.55 8.90
CA LEU A 111 7.11 16.42 7.97
C LEU A 111 8.35 16.18 7.11
N LYS A 112 9.05 17.23 6.66
CA LYS A 112 10.32 17.10 5.94
C LYS A 112 11.41 16.47 6.80
N GLU A 113 11.57 16.95 8.05
CA GLU A 113 12.51 16.36 9.00
C GLU A 113 12.19 14.88 9.29
N TYR A 114 10.91 14.56 9.45
CA TYR A 114 10.45 13.19 9.67
C TYR A 114 10.68 12.30 8.44
N SER A 115 10.39 12.79 7.23
CA SER A 115 10.69 12.10 5.98
C SER A 115 12.16 11.68 5.89
N ASN A 116 13.08 12.60 6.16
CA ASN A 116 14.52 12.33 6.17
C ASN A 116 14.91 11.27 7.23
N LEU A 117 14.30 11.34 8.41
CA LEU A 117 14.57 10.41 9.52
C LEU A 117 14.19 8.96 9.15
N VAL A 118 13.10 8.77 8.43
CA VAL A 118 12.56 7.43 8.11
C VAL A 118 13.04 6.89 6.76
N GLY A 119 13.85 7.67 6.02
CA GLY A 119 14.39 7.30 4.71
C GLY A 119 13.40 7.47 3.56
N GLY A 120 12.51 8.45 3.68
CA GLY A 120 11.50 8.79 2.67
C GLY A 120 11.88 9.99 1.80
N ASP A 121 13.19 10.22 1.59
CA ASP A 121 13.73 11.38 0.88
C ASP A 121 14.08 11.11 -0.59
N ASP A 122 13.70 9.96 -1.13
CA ASP A 122 13.97 9.55 -2.53
C ASP A 122 12.91 9.98 -3.54
N GLY A 123 11.94 10.78 -3.13
CA GLY A 123 10.86 11.28 -3.99
C GLY A 123 9.70 10.29 -4.25
N ARG A 124 9.73 9.09 -3.65
CA ARG A 124 8.66 8.10 -3.77
C ARG A 124 7.77 7.98 -2.53
N TRP A 125 8.17 8.65 -1.42
CA TRP A 125 7.38 8.69 -0.20
C TRP A 125 6.98 10.13 0.11
N HIS A 126 5.67 10.41 0.02
CA HIS A 126 5.07 11.73 0.19
C HIS A 126 4.41 11.83 1.56
N PHE A 127 4.76 12.86 2.32
CA PHE A 127 4.16 13.17 3.61
C PHE A 127 3.25 14.37 3.42
N LEU A 128 1.94 14.17 3.53
CA LEU A 128 0.94 15.16 3.15
C LEU A 128 0.38 15.89 4.37
N TRP A 129 0.15 17.18 4.16
CA TRP A 129 -0.46 18.09 5.10
C TRP A 129 -1.66 18.82 4.47
N SER A 130 -2.70 19.05 5.28
CA SER A 130 -3.83 19.92 4.96
C SER A 130 -4.47 20.40 6.27
N ASP A 131 -5.54 21.18 6.19
CA ASP A 131 -6.35 21.50 7.36
C ASP A 131 -7.07 20.25 7.93
N ILE A 132 -7.40 20.31 9.22
CA ILE A 132 -7.97 19.14 9.93
C ILE A 132 -9.32 18.70 9.38
N ASP A 133 -10.15 19.61 8.87
CA ASP A 133 -11.47 19.28 8.36
C ASP A 133 -11.37 18.55 7.00
N SER A 134 -10.46 18.98 6.14
CA SER A 134 -10.10 18.31 4.89
C SER A 134 -9.57 16.91 5.16
N ILE A 135 -8.67 16.74 6.14
CA ILE A 135 -8.13 15.44 6.55
C ILE A 135 -9.24 14.52 7.08
N LYS A 136 -10.09 15.01 7.99
CA LYS A 136 -11.22 14.24 8.53
C LYS A 136 -12.19 13.81 7.44
N ASN A 137 -12.52 14.72 6.52
CA ASN A 137 -13.42 14.43 5.42
C ASN A 137 -12.85 13.37 4.48
N LEU A 138 -11.60 13.52 4.05
CA LEU A 138 -10.92 12.55 3.19
C LEU A 138 -10.83 11.18 3.88
N LYS A 139 -10.42 11.15 5.15
CA LYS A 139 -10.27 9.91 5.91
C LYS A 139 -11.61 9.18 6.09
N ARG A 140 -12.68 9.90 6.49
CA ARG A 140 -14.01 9.30 6.74
C ARG A 140 -14.72 8.94 5.44
N ASN A 141 -14.87 9.90 4.54
CA ASN A 141 -15.71 9.77 3.35
C ASN A 141 -14.93 9.21 2.14
N GLY A 142 -13.64 9.48 2.06
CA GLY A 142 -12.76 8.95 1.01
C GLY A 142 -12.30 7.53 1.31
N PHE A 143 -11.68 7.35 2.43
CA PHE A 143 -11.06 6.07 2.82
C PHE A 143 -11.94 5.21 3.73
N MET A 144 -13.13 5.65 4.13
CA MET A 144 -14.04 4.92 5.02
C MET A 144 -13.37 4.46 6.33
N LEU A 145 -12.44 5.27 6.84
CA LEU A 145 -11.72 5.04 8.07
C LEU A 145 -12.23 5.95 9.17
N PHE A 146 -12.19 5.47 10.41
CA PHE A 146 -12.60 6.25 11.57
C PHE A 146 -11.77 7.53 11.68
N ALA A 147 -12.43 8.68 11.89
CA ALA A 147 -11.82 10.00 11.89
C ALA A 147 -12.28 10.88 13.08
N ASP A 148 -12.94 10.29 14.08
CA ASP A 148 -13.26 10.97 15.33
C ASP A 148 -12.10 10.86 16.31
N ASN A 149 -11.96 11.85 17.19
CA ASN A 149 -10.90 11.92 18.20
C ASN A 149 -9.47 11.85 17.62
N LEU A 150 -9.22 12.55 16.50
CA LEU A 150 -7.85 12.70 15.99
C LEU A 150 -7.05 13.64 16.94
N PRO A 151 -5.74 13.39 17.10
CA PRO A 151 -4.93 12.40 16.39
C PRO A 151 -4.99 10.97 16.97
N GLU A 152 -5.40 10.74 18.21
CA GLU A 152 -5.26 9.45 18.93
C GLU A 152 -6.13 8.33 18.30
N GLY A 153 -7.29 8.65 17.76
CA GLY A 153 -8.23 7.70 17.15
C GLY A 153 -7.92 7.33 15.69
N HIS A 154 -6.67 7.52 15.21
CA HIS A 154 -6.37 7.17 13.82
C HIS A 154 -6.32 5.66 13.59
N ALA A 155 -6.70 5.24 12.37
CA ALA A 155 -6.74 3.83 12.02
C ALA A 155 -5.32 3.27 11.79
N ILE A 156 -5.04 2.07 12.35
CA ILE A 156 -3.78 1.34 12.20
C ILE A 156 -3.83 0.53 10.90
N LYS A 157 -3.97 1.20 9.75
CA LYS A 157 -4.17 0.53 8.46
C LYS A 157 -3.25 1.09 7.39
N PHE A 158 -2.74 0.19 6.55
CA PHE A 158 -2.24 0.53 5.22
C PHE A 158 -3.34 0.32 4.19
N VAL A 159 -3.45 1.24 3.27
CA VAL A 159 -4.42 1.21 2.17
C VAL A 159 -3.67 1.00 0.86
N LEU A 160 -4.02 -0.04 0.13
CA LEU A 160 -3.49 -0.29 -1.21
C LEU A 160 -4.40 0.36 -2.24
N ILE A 161 -3.81 1.20 -3.10
CA ILE A 161 -4.47 1.91 -4.18
C ILE A 161 -3.77 1.52 -5.48
N ASP A 162 -4.53 1.20 -6.51
CA ASP A 162 -3.99 0.85 -7.81
C ASP A 162 -3.68 2.08 -8.69
N HIS A 163 -3.17 1.81 -9.89
CA HIS A 163 -2.77 2.81 -10.86
C HIS A 163 -3.93 3.65 -11.45
N GLU A 164 -5.17 3.25 -11.24
CA GLU A 164 -6.37 4.00 -11.60
C GLU A 164 -6.90 4.84 -10.44
N GLY A 165 -6.19 4.88 -9.31
CA GLY A 165 -6.62 5.57 -8.10
C GLY A 165 -7.75 4.85 -7.37
N THR A 166 -7.90 3.52 -7.56
CA THR A 166 -8.93 2.72 -6.90
C THR A 166 -8.38 2.05 -5.64
N ILE A 167 -9.05 2.21 -4.51
CA ILE A 167 -8.76 1.49 -3.27
C ILE A 167 -9.03 0.01 -3.49
N ARG A 168 -8.03 -0.81 -3.25
CA ARG A 168 -8.10 -2.24 -3.48
C ARG A 168 -8.30 -3.01 -2.17
N LYS A 169 -7.58 -2.66 -1.11
CA LYS A 169 -7.63 -3.43 0.13
C LYS A 169 -6.99 -2.67 1.30
N TYR A 170 -7.40 -3.05 2.51
CA TYR A 170 -6.84 -2.53 3.77
C TYR A 170 -6.07 -3.63 4.47
N TYR A 171 -4.91 -3.27 5.04
CA TYR A 171 -4.01 -4.18 5.74
C TYR A 171 -3.73 -3.67 7.15
N ASP A 172 -3.52 -4.57 8.09
CA ASP A 172 -3.05 -4.16 9.41
C ASP A 172 -1.62 -3.66 9.32
N GLY A 173 -1.38 -2.40 9.73
CA GLY A 173 -0.09 -1.75 9.63
C GLY A 173 0.96 -2.30 10.61
N THR A 174 0.54 -3.10 11.59
CA THR A 174 1.40 -3.66 12.64
C THR A 174 1.56 -5.17 12.57
N ASP A 175 0.69 -5.87 11.83
CA ASP A 175 0.74 -7.35 11.72
C ASP A 175 1.65 -7.81 10.58
N ASN A 176 2.61 -8.69 10.89
CA ASN A 176 3.57 -9.21 9.93
C ASN A 176 2.90 -10.04 8.81
N SER A 177 1.87 -10.82 9.13
CA SER A 177 1.15 -11.65 8.14
C SER A 177 0.45 -10.75 7.12
N SER A 178 -0.15 -9.67 7.59
CA SER A 178 -0.78 -8.64 6.77
C SER A 178 0.23 -7.96 5.83
N GLN A 179 1.46 -7.70 6.31
CA GLN A 179 2.54 -7.14 5.51
C GLN A 179 2.97 -8.08 4.37
N GLU A 180 3.08 -9.39 4.62
CA GLU A 180 3.43 -10.35 3.57
C GLU A 180 2.34 -10.46 2.49
N ILE A 181 1.06 -10.35 2.89
CA ILE A 181 -0.05 -10.29 1.94
C ILE A 181 0.02 -9.00 1.12
N LEU A 182 0.25 -7.84 1.75
CA LEU A 182 0.41 -6.56 1.06
C LEU A 182 1.53 -6.60 0.02
N LYS A 183 2.70 -7.15 0.36
CA LYS A 183 3.82 -7.29 -0.59
C LYS A 183 3.43 -8.09 -1.84
N ARG A 184 2.72 -9.21 -1.67
CA ARG A 184 2.26 -10.04 -2.80
C ARG A 184 1.26 -9.28 -3.67
N ASP A 185 0.30 -8.60 -3.04
CA ASP A 185 -0.75 -7.86 -3.73
C ASP A 185 -0.15 -6.68 -4.52
N VAL A 186 0.81 -5.94 -3.95
CA VAL A 186 1.58 -4.89 -4.67
C VAL A 186 2.33 -5.48 -5.86
N ALA A 187 3.08 -6.57 -5.66
CA ALA A 187 3.84 -7.20 -6.74
C ALA A 187 2.92 -7.70 -7.87
N GLN A 188 1.73 -8.20 -7.53
CA GLN A 188 0.72 -8.60 -8.52
C GLN A 188 0.22 -7.40 -9.33
N LEU A 189 -0.08 -6.25 -8.69
CA LEU A 189 -0.52 -5.04 -9.38
C LEU A 189 0.58 -4.47 -10.28
N VAL A 190 1.83 -4.42 -9.81
CA VAL A 190 2.99 -3.98 -10.61
C VAL A 190 3.16 -4.87 -11.85
N LYS A 191 3.04 -6.19 -11.70
CA LYS A 191 3.10 -7.11 -12.84
C LYS A 191 1.98 -6.85 -13.85
N GLY A 192 0.77 -6.54 -13.37
CA GLY A 192 -0.36 -6.21 -14.22
C GLY A 192 -0.19 -4.91 -15.01
N LEU A 193 0.60 -3.95 -14.53
CA LEU A 193 0.91 -2.72 -15.25
C LEU A 193 1.86 -2.92 -16.45
N ARG A 194 2.64 -4.00 -16.43
CA ARG A 194 3.69 -4.27 -17.42
C ARG A 194 3.25 -5.26 -18.50
N THR A 195 2.02 -5.78 -18.40
CA THR A 195 1.44 -6.73 -19.37
C THR A 195 0.42 -6.08 -20.26
#